data_c7105ece4368f8c30acee46396d056bb
#
_entry.id   c7105ece4368f8c30acee46396d056bb
#
_cell.length_a   1.000
_cell.length_b   1.000
_cell.length_c   1.000
_cell.angle_alpha   90.00
_cell.angle_beta   90.00
_cell.angle_gamma   90.00
#
_symmetry.space_group_name_H-M   'P 1'
#
loop_
_entity.id
_entity.type
_entity.pdbx_description
1 polymer ?
#
loop_
_entity_poly.entity_id
_entity_poly.type
_entity_poly.pdbx_seq_one_letter_code
_entity_poly.pdbx_strand_id
1 'polypeptide(L)'
;MIEQIKSSEIKKFIEINSKTVLLDVRTEDEWNTVGKPDSNSMGIKTFFITISQDPGFIENIKKKIDKENQVLIMCAAGGRSIIAANLLQNEGYKVHNISDGFSGNGKDLGWKNSGLPTI
;
A
#
# COMPACT_ATOMS: atom_id res chain seq x y z
N MET A 1 -4.54 15.80 -5.65
CA MET A 1 -3.61 14.94 -6.42
C MET A 1 -2.96 13.93 -5.48
N ILE A 2 -2.84 12.68 -5.92
CA ILE A 2 -2.26 11.61 -5.10
C ILE A 2 -0.74 11.61 -5.25
N GLU A 3 -0.05 11.64 -4.09
CA GLU A 3 1.40 11.49 -4.06
C GLU A 3 1.80 10.08 -4.51
N GLN A 4 2.87 9.98 -5.29
CA GLN A 4 3.41 8.72 -5.78
C GLN A 4 4.75 8.43 -5.12
N ILE A 5 4.99 7.15 -4.83
CA ILE A 5 6.26 6.69 -4.28
C ILE A 5 6.66 5.38 -4.98
N LYS A 6 7.95 5.22 -5.28
CA LYS A 6 8.48 3.98 -5.84
C LYS A 6 8.90 3.05 -4.72
N SER A 7 8.90 1.75 -5.00
CA SER A 7 9.36 0.75 -4.02
C SER A 7 10.78 1.04 -3.53
N SER A 8 11.66 1.52 -4.42
CA SER A 8 13.04 1.87 -4.08
C SER A 8 13.14 3.03 -3.07
N GLU A 9 12.08 3.79 -2.87
CA GLU A 9 12.06 4.96 -1.98
C GLU A 9 11.43 4.67 -0.62
N ILE A 10 10.83 3.48 -0.44
CA ILE A 10 10.04 3.16 0.75
C ILE A 10 10.87 3.11 2.03
N LYS A 11 12.04 2.52 2.00
CA LYS A 11 12.90 2.44 3.20
C LYS A 11 13.20 3.81 3.77
N LYS A 12 13.57 4.74 2.90
CA LYS A 12 13.87 6.11 3.31
C LYS A 12 12.62 6.83 3.83
N PHE A 13 11.48 6.60 3.18
CA PHE A 13 10.20 7.18 3.60
C PHE A 13 9.87 6.75 5.03
N ILE A 14 10.01 5.47 5.34
CA ILE A 14 9.73 4.92 6.67
C ILE A 14 10.68 5.50 7.73
N GLU A 15 11.94 5.70 7.39
CA GLU A 15 12.92 6.31 8.30
C GLU A 15 12.53 7.73 8.70
N ILE A 16 11.96 8.49 7.77
CA ILE A 16 11.57 9.88 7.97
C ILE A 16 10.19 9.99 8.62
N ASN A 17 9.28 9.08 8.31
CA ASN A 17 7.88 9.14 8.73
C ASN A 17 7.58 7.98 9.69
N SER A 18 7.62 8.26 11.00
CA SER A 18 7.50 7.25 12.04
C SER A 18 6.12 6.59 12.11
N LYS A 19 5.06 7.29 11.71
CA LYS A 19 3.69 6.75 11.73
C LYS A 19 3.27 6.32 10.33
N THR A 20 3.92 5.29 9.81
CA THR A 20 3.64 4.77 8.47
C THR A 20 3.03 3.38 8.57
N VAL A 21 2.00 3.12 7.77
CA VAL A 21 1.41 1.78 7.59
C VAL A 21 1.33 1.46 6.11
N LEU A 22 1.27 0.17 5.79
CA LEU A 22 1.10 -0.31 4.42
C LEU A 22 -0.31 -0.90 4.27
N LEU A 23 -1.01 -0.49 3.23
CA LEU A 23 -2.32 -1.04 2.87
C LEU A 23 -2.20 -1.74 1.52
N ASP A 24 -2.33 -3.05 1.52
CA ASP A 24 -2.31 -3.88 0.31
C ASP A 24 -3.75 -4.16 -0.09
N VAL A 25 -4.16 -3.61 -1.24
CA VAL A 25 -5.56 -3.69 -1.70
C VAL A 25 -5.77 -4.76 -2.77
N ARG A 26 -4.80 -5.66 -2.95
CA ARG A 26 -4.91 -6.79 -3.88
C ARG A 26 -5.92 -7.81 -3.36
N THR A 27 -6.08 -8.90 -4.08
CA THR A 27 -6.97 -10.00 -3.70
C THR A 27 -6.26 -11.06 -2.88
N GLU A 28 -7.03 -11.84 -2.13
CA GLU A 28 -6.50 -12.99 -1.39
C GLU A 28 -5.79 -13.98 -2.32
N ASP A 29 -6.33 -14.18 -3.51
CA ASP A 29 -5.72 -15.06 -4.50
C ASP A 29 -4.31 -14.58 -4.88
N GLU A 30 -4.14 -13.27 -5.10
CA GLU A 30 -2.82 -12.70 -5.39
C GLU A 30 -1.86 -12.87 -4.21
N TRP A 31 -2.33 -12.68 -2.98
CA TRP A 31 -1.49 -12.89 -1.80
C TRP A 31 -1.00 -14.32 -1.69
N ASN A 32 -1.86 -15.27 -2.02
CA ASN A 32 -1.53 -16.71 -1.91
C ASN A 32 -0.67 -17.22 -3.07
N THR A 33 -0.84 -16.68 -4.28
CA THR A 33 -0.16 -17.18 -5.47
C THR A 33 1.07 -16.39 -5.88
N VAL A 34 1.09 -15.09 -5.62
CA VAL A 34 2.20 -14.18 -5.99
C VAL A 34 3.11 -13.87 -4.81
N GLY A 35 2.56 -13.83 -3.61
CA GLY A 35 3.29 -13.50 -2.39
C GLY A 35 2.79 -12.23 -1.73
N LYS A 36 3.34 -11.92 -0.57
CA LYS A 36 2.94 -10.78 0.27
C LYS A 36 4.15 -9.94 0.66
N PRO A 37 3.97 -8.62 0.84
CA PRO A 37 5.01 -7.82 1.48
C PRO A 37 5.12 -8.20 2.96
N ASP A 38 6.34 -8.27 3.47
CA ASP A 38 6.61 -8.46 4.89
C ASP A 38 7.08 -7.15 5.51
N SER A 39 6.15 -6.22 5.66
CA SER A 39 6.49 -4.90 6.19
C SER A 39 6.78 -4.90 7.69
N ASN A 40 6.31 -5.94 8.41
CA ASN A 40 6.59 -6.06 9.84
C ASN A 40 8.09 -6.13 10.11
N SER A 41 8.87 -6.78 9.24
CA SER A 41 10.32 -6.83 9.36
C SER A 41 10.98 -5.46 9.13
N MET A 42 10.25 -4.50 8.58
CA MET A 42 10.69 -3.12 8.38
C MET A 42 10.17 -2.18 9.47
N GLY A 43 9.45 -2.72 10.45
CA GLY A 43 8.92 -1.94 11.57
C GLY A 43 7.60 -1.23 11.30
N ILE A 44 6.90 -1.56 10.21
CA ILE A 44 5.56 -1.02 9.93
C ILE A 44 4.55 -2.13 9.77
N LYS A 45 3.29 -1.80 10.04
CA LYS A 45 2.18 -2.77 9.98
C LYS A 45 1.58 -2.80 8.58
N THR A 46 1.26 -4.00 8.08
CA THR A 46 0.53 -4.19 6.82
C THR A 46 -0.92 -4.55 7.10
N PHE A 47 -1.82 -3.90 6.38
CA PHE A 47 -3.24 -4.26 6.36
C PHE A 47 -3.57 -4.82 4.98
N PHE A 48 -4.20 -5.99 4.94
CA PHE A 48 -4.59 -6.67 3.71
C PHE A 48 -6.11 -6.52 3.56
N ILE A 49 -6.54 -5.55 2.75
CA ILE A 49 -7.96 -5.24 2.58
C ILE A 49 -8.21 -5.03 1.09
N THR A 50 -8.86 -5.98 0.44
CA THR A 50 -9.13 -5.92 -0.99
C THR A 50 -10.00 -4.71 -1.34
N ILE A 51 -9.59 -3.96 -2.36
CA ILE A 51 -10.37 -2.81 -2.82
C ILE A 51 -11.75 -3.25 -3.30
N SER A 52 -12.77 -2.47 -2.96
CA SER A 52 -14.14 -2.70 -3.37
C SER A 52 -14.84 -1.35 -3.53
N GLN A 53 -15.86 -1.30 -4.40
CA GLN A 53 -16.71 -0.13 -4.52
C GLN A 53 -17.80 -0.10 -3.44
N ASP A 54 -17.93 -1.18 -2.69
CA ASP A 54 -18.84 -1.29 -1.56
C ASP A 54 -18.41 -0.30 -0.47
N PRO A 55 -19.34 0.48 0.12
CA PRO A 55 -19.02 1.37 1.25
C PRO A 55 -18.33 0.67 2.41
N GLY A 56 -18.50 -0.65 2.55
CA GLY A 56 -17.82 -1.46 3.56
C GLY A 56 -16.31 -1.41 3.48
N PHE A 57 -15.74 -1.15 2.29
CA PHE A 57 -14.29 -1.00 2.13
C PHE A 57 -13.75 0.15 3.00
N ILE A 58 -14.32 1.34 2.84
CA ILE A 58 -13.92 2.53 3.62
C ILE A 58 -14.23 2.33 5.11
N GLU A 59 -15.38 1.77 5.45
CA GLU A 59 -15.75 1.52 6.85
C GLU A 59 -14.75 0.58 7.53
N ASN A 60 -14.32 -0.46 6.84
CA ASN A 60 -13.32 -1.40 7.35
C ASN A 60 -11.98 -0.71 7.59
N ILE A 61 -11.56 0.15 6.67
CA ILE A 61 -10.31 0.91 6.82
C ILE A 61 -10.40 1.86 8.01
N LYS A 62 -11.51 2.58 8.17
CA LYS A 62 -11.70 3.50 9.30
C LYS A 62 -11.61 2.81 10.66
N LYS A 63 -12.01 1.55 10.73
CA LYS A 63 -11.93 0.76 11.96
C LYS A 63 -10.51 0.33 12.29
N LYS A 64 -9.64 0.21 11.29
CA LYS A 64 -8.31 -0.41 11.44
C LYS A 64 -7.15 0.55 11.33
N ILE A 65 -7.31 1.63 10.56
CA ILE A 65 -6.23 2.57 10.27
C ILE A 65 -6.60 3.96 10.73
N ASP A 66 -5.78 4.51 11.62
CA ASP A 66 -5.93 5.87 12.13
C ASP A 66 -5.50 6.89 11.10
N LYS A 67 -6.21 8.00 11.01
CA LYS A 67 -5.92 9.08 10.04
C LYS A 67 -4.60 9.80 10.33
N GLU A 68 -4.04 9.61 11.50
CA GLU A 68 -2.71 10.15 11.84
C GLU A 68 -1.59 9.46 11.08
N ASN A 69 -1.82 8.24 10.60
CA ASN A 69 -0.80 7.48 9.88
C ASN A 69 -0.58 8.00 8.47
N GLN A 70 0.66 7.88 7.99
CA GLN A 70 0.95 7.95 6.57
C GLN A 70 0.60 6.58 5.98
N VAL A 71 -0.24 6.53 4.96
CA VAL A 71 -0.71 5.27 4.39
C VAL A 71 -0.08 5.05 3.02
N LEU A 72 0.81 4.06 2.93
CA LEU A 72 1.35 3.59 1.67
C LEU A 72 0.36 2.57 1.10
N ILE A 73 -0.11 2.78 -0.12
CA ILE A 73 -1.13 1.93 -0.72
C ILE A 73 -0.54 1.15 -1.90
N MET A 74 -0.77 -0.17 -1.91
CA MET A 74 -0.17 -1.09 -2.86
C MET A 74 -1.23 -1.93 -3.58
N CYS A 75 -1.04 -2.10 -4.89
CA CYS A 75 -1.66 -3.20 -5.64
C CYS A 75 -0.56 -3.91 -6.45
N ALA A 76 -0.90 -4.59 -7.53
CA ALA A 76 0.11 -5.31 -8.31
C ALA A 76 1.04 -4.36 -9.07
N ALA A 77 0.48 -3.36 -9.76
CA ALA A 77 1.21 -2.47 -10.67
C ALA A 77 0.90 -0.97 -10.50
N GLY A 78 0.14 -0.61 -9.47
CA GLY A 78 -0.15 0.78 -9.13
C GLY A 78 -1.49 1.33 -9.62
N GLY A 79 -2.29 0.55 -10.36
CA GLY A 79 -3.57 1.01 -10.94
C GLY A 79 -4.76 0.98 -9.98
N ARG A 80 -5.00 -0.16 -9.34
CA ARG A 80 -6.10 -0.31 -8.38
C ARG A 80 -5.85 0.53 -7.12
N SER A 81 -4.59 0.63 -6.71
CA SER A 81 -4.21 1.37 -5.51
C SER A 81 -4.43 2.86 -5.66
N ILE A 82 -4.32 3.42 -6.88
CA ILE A 82 -4.61 4.85 -7.07
C ILE A 82 -6.09 5.15 -6.85
N ILE A 83 -6.97 4.21 -7.19
CA ILE A 83 -8.40 4.34 -6.94
C ILE A 83 -8.67 4.33 -5.43
N ALA A 84 -8.05 3.38 -4.72
CA ALA A 84 -8.15 3.32 -3.26
C ALA A 84 -7.59 4.59 -2.60
N ALA A 85 -6.47 5.08 -3.11
CA ALA A 85 -5.84 6.30 -2.59
C ALA A 85 -6.78 7.51 -2.71
N ASN A 86 -7.46 7.66 -3.84
CA ASN A 86 -8.43 8.74 -4.02
C ASN A 86 -9.59 8.62 -3.03
N LEU A 87 -10.10 7.41 -2.81
CA LEU A 87 -11.18 7.18 -1.85
C LEU A 87 -10.74 7.56 -0.43
N LEU A 88 -9.54 7.14 -0.03
CA LEU A 88 -9.02 7.43 1.30
C LEU A 88 -8.68 8.90 1.48
N GLN A 89 -8.11 9.53 0.46
CA GLN A 89 -7.79 10.97 0.53
C GLN A 89 -9.07 11.80 0.73
N ASN A 90 -10.15 11.42 0.06
CA ASN A 90 -11.44 12.09 0.23
C ASN A 90 -11.99 11.93 1.66
N GLU A 91 -11.56 10.89 2.37
CA GLU A 91 -11.93 10.67 3.77
C GLU A 91 -10.98 11.34 4.76
N GLY A 92 -9.96 12.04 4.29
CA GLY A 92 -9.03 12.75 5.15
C GLY A 92 -7.74 12.00 5.50
N TYR A 93 -7.47 10.88 4.86
CA TYR A 93 -6.21 10.14 5.07
C TYR A 93 -5.05 10.75 4.30
N LYS A 94 -3.85 10.61 4.85
CA LYS A 94 -2.59 10.97 4.19
C LYS A 94 -2.11 9.76 3.41
N VAL A 95 -2.19 9.82 2.08
CA VAL A 95 -1.97 8.64 1.23
C VAL A 95 -0.82 8.84 0.26
N HIS A 96 -0.13 7.74 -0.05
CA HIS A 96 0.91 7.67 -1.07
C HIS A 96 0.69 6.39 -1.86
N ASN A 97 0.55 6.51 -3.16
CA ASN A 97 0.40 5.34 -4.03
C ASN A 97 1.78 4.76 -4.36
N ILE A 98 1.98 3.47 -4.11
CA ILE A 98 3.20 2.79 -4.54
C ILE A 98 3.06 2.53 -6.04
N SER A 99 3.70 3.38 -6.84
CA SER A 99 3.48 3.47 -8.28
C SER A 99 3.85 2.21 -9.05
N ASP A 100 4.83 1.45 -8.57
CA ASP A 100 5.25 0.19 -9.19
C ASP A 100 4.65 -1.04 -8.50
N GLY A 101 3.88 -0.86 -7.43
CA GLY A 101 3.15 -1.92 -6.75
C GLY A 101 4.03 -3.05 -6.23
N PHE A 102 3.42 -4.21 -6.07
CA PHE A 102 4.13 -5.40 -5.58
C PHE A 102 4.98 -6.05 -6.69
N SER A 103 4.48 -6.07 -7.91
CA SER A 103 5.07 -6.85 -9.01
C SER A 103 5.80 -6.01 -10.07
N GLY A 104 5.72 -4.69 -9.98
CA GLY A 104 6.30 -3.81 -10.98
C GLY A 104 5.30 -3.32 -12.01
N ASN A 105 5.67 -2.26 -12.74
CA ASN A 105 4.79 -1.61 -13.72
C ASN A 105 5.39 -1.59 -15.14
N GLY A 106 6.41 -2.41 -15.39
CA GLY A 106 7.11 -2.44 -16.67
C GLY A 106 8.25 -1.43 -16.78
N LYS A 107 8.26 -0.40 -15.94
CA LYS A 107 9.31 0.61 -15.86
C LYS A 107 10.11 0.48 -14.57
N ASP A 108 9.44 0.31 -13.46
CA ASP A 108 10.04 0.14 -12.14
C ASP A 108 9.75 -1.28 -11.63
N LEU A 109 10.60 -1.78 -10.73
CA LEU A 109 10.67 -3.22 -10.41
C LEU A 109 9.55 -3.74 -9.54
N GLY A 110 8.92 -2.89 -8.72
CA GLY A 110 7.96 -3.32 -7.72
C GLY A 110 8.62 -3.79 -6.43
N TRP A 111 7.80 -3.94 -5.39
CA TRP A 111 8.25 -4.32 -4.05
C TRP A 111 9.12 -5.58 -4.06
N LYS A 112 8.61 -6.66 -4.65
CA LYS A 112 9.28 -7.97 -4.56
C LYS A 112 10.60 -8.04 -5.30
N ASN A 113 10.80 -7.22 -6.32
CA ASN A 113 12.03 -7.21 -7.11
C ASN A 113 12.98 -6.07 -6.75
N SER A 114 12.65 -5.29 -5.71
CA SER A 114 13.46 -4.16 -5.24
C SER A 114 14.27 -4.49 -3.98
N GLY A 115 14.32 -5.77 -3.60
CA GLY A 115 15.03 -6.20 -2.40
C GLY A 115 14.28 -5.94 -1.10
N LEU A 116 13.01 -5.58 -1.17
CA LEU A 116 12.18 -5.41 0.02
C LEU A 116 11.66 -6.77 0.51
N PRO A 117 11.45 -6.93 1.82
CA PRO A 117 11.09 -8.24 2.36
C PRO A 117 9.71 -8.73 1.93
N THR A 118 9.62 -10.02 1.65
CA THR A 118 8.37 -10.71 1.26
C THR A 118 8.17 -11.98 2.06
N ILE A 119 6.93 -12.42 2.07
CA ILE A 119 6.55 -13.70 2.68
C ILE A 119 6.05 -14.64 1.61
#